data_a98a6d42881f0c4aa12de783b19e4f4b
#
_entry.id   a98a6d42881f0c4aa12de783b19e4f4b
#
_cell.length_a   1.000
_cell.length_b   1.000
_cell.length_c   1.000
_cell.angle_alpha   90.00
_cell.angle_beta   90.00
_cell.angle_gamma   90.00
#
_symmetry.space_group_name_H-M   'P 1'
#
loop_
_entity.id
_entity.type
_entity.pdbx_description
1 polymer ?
#
loop_
_entity_poly.entity_id
_entity_poly.type
_entity_poly.pdbx_seq_one_letter_code
_entity_poly.pdbx_strand_id
1 'polypeptide(L)'
;MTSSKCRDFSWLIGWLQSGLLAQHIKKGKQMASGQLSRDEALECSHSRHACHVMLYSDTASQLFGRIPIRHVVLMQMRFDGLLGFPGGLVEPSEETLEEGLTRELLEELGVAVPVSIEDHVASSFAPSRPGSSSRLMLHFYVKKMEEEGILEVEKAAVSTAVDHGLEVMGMVRVPLYTTKSDGGLPFFLSHSFIGNARSQLVDSLLRLHLVSPQELRHALRSSQRKHSEAARDLRAALELTEAPRR
;
A
#
# COMPACT_ATOMS: atom_id res chain seq x y z
N MET A 1 1.56 37.69 1.47
CA MET A 1 0.79 37.33 2.68
C MET A 1 -0.31 36.36 2.26
N THR A 2 -0.04 35.09 2.25
CA THR A 2 -1.05 34.04 2.09
C THR A 2 -0.66 32.89 2.98
N SER A 3 -1.44 32.73 3.99
CA SER A 3 -1.29 31.82 5.12
C SER A 3 -1.40 30.37 4.71
N SER A 4 -0.41 29.61 5.12
CA SER A 4 -0.34 28.15 5.25
C SER A 4 -1.69 27.49 5.55
N LYS A 5 -2.22 26.71 4.59
CA LYS A 5 -3.36 25.81 4.77
C LYS A 5 -2.97 24.37 5.14
N CYS A 6 -1.71 24.09 5.38
CA CYS A 6 -1.31 22.83 6.00
C CYS A 6 -1.76 22.79 7.45
N ARG A 7 -2.99 22.35 7.70
CA ARG A 7 -3.59 22.29 9.03
C ARG A 7 -3.11 21.04 9.76
N ASP A 8 -2.60 21.24 10.96
CA ASP A 8 -2.32 20.19 11.93
C ASP A 8 -3.66 19.61 12.43
N PHE A 9 -3.92 18.33 12.16
CA PHE A 9 -5.18 17.67 12.50
C PHE A 9 -5.23 17.11 13.94
N SER A 10 -4.28 17.47 14.82
CA SER A 10 -4.32 17.05 16.23
C SER A 10 -5.60 17.51 16.97
N TRP A 11 -6.29 18.54 16.46
CA TRP A 11 -7.56 19.05 17.00
C TRP A 11 -8.80 18.23 16.55
N LEU A 12 -8.70 17.39 15.52
CA LEU A 12 -9.83 16.57 15.03
C LEU A 12 -10.25 15.48 16.05
N ILE A 13 -9.33 15.03 16.90
CA ILE A 13 -9.64 14.06 17.97
C ILE A 13 -10.57 14.69 19.02
N GLY A 14 -10.40 15.98 19.30
CA GLY A 14 -11.28 16.73 20.23
C GLY A 14 -12.70 16.98 19.67
N TRP A 15 -12.87 17.05 18.36
CA TRP A 15 -14.14 17.33 17.70
C TRP A 15 -15.05 16.09 17.56
N LEU A 16 -14.48 14.89 17.54
CA LEU A 16 -15.25 13.64 17.55
C LEU A 16 -16.05 13.42 18.84
N GLN A 17 -15.67 14.09 19.91
CA GLN A 17 -16.37 14.00 21.19
C GLN A 17 -17.51 15.02 21.36
N SER A 18 -17.62 16.04 20.49
CA SER A 18 -18.56 17.16 20.69
C SER A 18 -19.81 17.15 19.78
N GLY A 19 -20.09 16.08 19.04
CA GLY A 19 -21.36 15.92 18.28
C GLY A 19 -21.58 16.93 17.15
N LEU A 20 -20.68 17.86 16.87
CA LEU A 20 -20.83 18.92 15.88
C LEU A 20 -20.45 18.50 14.44
N LEU A 21 -19.82 17.34 14.27
CA LEU A 21 -19.48 16.79 12.94
C LEU A 21 -20.70 16.26 12.16
N ALA A 22 -21.83 16.02 12.81
CA ALA A 22 -23.02 15.44 12.17
C ALA A 22 -23.74 16.39 11.21
N GLN A 23 -23.50 17.69 11.26
CA GLN A 23 -24.23 18.68 10.46
C GLN A 23 -23.53 19.10 9.16
N HIS A 24 -22.23 18.81 8.96
CA HIS A 24 -21.47 19.15 7.75
C HIS A 24 -21.30 18.01 6.74
N ILE A 25 -21.84 16.81 7.02
CA ILE A 25 -21.66 15.59 6.19
C ILE A 25 -22.74 15.46 5.08
N LYS A 26 -23.49 16.50 4.77
CA LYS A 26 -24.64 16.39 3.81
C LYS A 26 -24.35 16.85 2.38
N LYS A 27 -23.10 17.03 1.91
CA LYS A 27 -22.81 17.15 0.46
C LYS A 27 -21.31 16.87 0.21
N GLY A 28 -20.99 15.71 -0.30
CA GLY A 28 -19.65 15.38 -0.79
C GLY A 28 -19.33 13.90 -0.54
N LYS A 29 -18.74 13.24 -1.50
CA LYS A 29 -18.14 11.91 -1.35
C LYS A 29 -17.48 11.79 0.03
N GLN A 30 -17.87 10.79 0.81
CA GLN A 30 -17.32 10.51 2.13
C GLN A 30 -15.83 10.18 1.99
N MET A 31 -14.98 11.22 2.09
CA MET A 31 -13.54 11.05 2.17
C MET A 31 -13.21 10.45 3.53
N ALA A 32 -12.41 9.40 3.57
CA ALA A 32 -11.88 8.88 4.83
C ALA A 32 -11.13 10.00 5.55
N SER A 33 -11.29 10.13 6.87
CA SER A 33 -10.64 11.18 7.65
C SER A 33 -9.12 11.16 7.42
N GLY A 34 -8.56 12.27 6.94
CA GLY A 34 -7.13 12.41 6.66
C GLY A 34 -6.74 12.34 5.18
N GLN A 35 -7.68 12.10 4.26
CA GLN A 35 -7.42 12.22 2.83
C GLN A 35 -7.53 13.68 2.37
N LEU A 36 -6.59 14.07 1.49
CA LEU A 36 -6.52 15.36 0.82
C LEU A 36 -6.80 15.16 -0.67
N SER A 37 -7.27 16.20 -1.36
CA SER A 37 -7.17 16.24 -2.81
C SER A 37 -5.70 16.36 -3.23
N ARG A 38 -5.41 16.06 -4.50
CA ARG A 38 -4.07 16.20 -5.06
C ARG A 38 -3.54 17.63 -4.94
N ASP A 39 -4.40 18.61 -5.24
CA ASP A 39 -4.04 20.03 -5.22
C ASP A 39 -3.78 20.52 -3.78
N GLU A 40 -4.66 20.17 -2.82
CA GLU A 40 -4.41 20.47 -1.41
C GLU A 40 -3.11 19.86 -0.89
N ALA A 41 -2.75 18.67 -1.38
CA ALA A 41 -1.51 18.00 -0.99
C ALA A 41 -0.28 18.72 -1.56
N LEU A 42 -0.34 19.21 -2.79
CA LEU A 42 0.74 19.98 -3.43
C LEU A 42 0.92 21.38 -2.82
N GLU A 43 -0.15 21.99 -2.29
CA GLU A 43 -0.07 23.24 -1.54
C GLU A 43 0.65 23.13 -0.19
N CYS A 44 0.89 21.90 0.31
CA CYS A 44 1.58 21.65 1.57
C CYS A 44 3.09 21.90 1.44
N SER A 45 3.50 23.17 1.41
CA SER A 45 4.91 23.57 1.45
C SER A 45 5.63 22.95 2.66
N HIS A 46 6.88 22.52 2.49
CA HIS A 46 7.71 21.83 3.51
C HIS A 46 7.39 20.36 3.77
N SER A 47 6.52 19.73 2.97
CA SER A 47 6.36 18.29 2.98
C SER A 47 7.24 17.66 1.90
N ARG A 48 7.83 16.51 2.20
CA ARG A 48 8.39 15.62 1.16
C ARG A 48 7.23 14.86 0.52
N HIS A 49 7.36 14.51 -0.75
CA HIS A 49 6.34 13.79 -1.48
C HIS A 49 6.84 12.39 -1.85
N ALA A 50 5.96 11.41 -1.79
CA ALA A 50 6.21 10.06 -2.30
C ALA A 50 4.98 9.56 -3.05
N CYS A 51 5.19 8.93 -4.19
CA CYS A 51 4.16 8.38 -5.04
C CYS A 51 4.29 6.86 -5.09
N HIS A 52 3.17 6.15 -4.95
CA HIS A 52 3.13 4.68 -5.03
C HIS A 52 1.93 4.24 -5.85
N VAL A 53 2.04 3.11 -6.55
CA VAL A 53 0.98 2.59 -7.40
C VAL A 53 0.65 1.13 -7.10
N MET A 54 -0.65 0.82 -7.05
CA MET A 54 -1.14 -0.54 -7.09
C MET A 54 -1.38 -0.94 -8.54
N LEU A 55 -0.59 -1.88 -9.04
CA LEU A 55 -0.78 -2.50 -10.34
C LEU A 55 -1.67 -3.73 -10.18
N TYR A 56 -2.68 -3.87 -11.04
CA TYR A 56 -3.55 -5.03 -11.00
C TYR A 56 -4.09 -5.42 -12.39
N SER A 57 -4.48 -6.69 -12.54
CA SER A 57 -5.15 -7.22 -13.74
C SER A 57 -6.23 -8.22 -13.37
N ASP A 58 -7.12 -8.50 -14.32
CA ASP A 58 -7.95 -9.69 -14.27
C ASP A 58 -7.12 -10.90 -14.69
N THR A 59 -7.50 -12.11 -14.24
CA THR A 59 -6.89 -13.38 -14.66
C THR A 59 -7.91 -14.51 -14.64
N ALA A 60 -7.75 -15.45 -15.57
CA ALA A 60 -8.48 -16.71 -15.58
C ALA A 60 -7.76 -17.85 -14.84
N SER A 61 -6.59 -17.56 -14.24
CA SER A 61 -5.74 -18.53 -13.55
C SER A 61 -6.43 -19.18 -12.34
N GLN A 62 -6.07 -20.42 -12.07
CA GLN A 62 -6.59 -21.19 -10.94
C GLN A 62 -5.45 -21.78 -10.12
N LEU A 63 -5.48 -21.60 -8.82
CA LEU A 63 -4.56 -22.26 -7.91
C LEU A 63 -4.93 -23.75 -7.80
N PHE A 64 -3.96 -24.64 -8.07
CA PHE A 64 -4.14 -26.10 -8.10
C PHE A 64 -5.27 -26.56 -9.06
N GLY A 65 -5.58 -25.80 -10.10
CA GLY A 65 -6.65 -26.10 -11.05
C GLY A 65 -8.07 -26.08 -10.45
N ARG A 66 -8.28 -25.48 -9.28
CA ARG A 66 -9.56 -25.53 -8.55
C ARG A 66 -10.00 -24.24 -7.91
N ILE A 67 -9.06 -23.42 -7.41
CA ILE A 67 -9.39 -22.18 -6.71
C ILE A 67 -9.17 -21.02 -7.68
N PRO A 68 -10.23 -20.33 -8.14
CA PRO A 68 -10.07 -19.21 -9.08
C PRO A 68 -9.36 -18.04 -8.38
N ILE A 69 -8.34 -17.49 -9.03
CA ILE A 69 -7.60 -16.32 -8.53
C ILE A 69 -8.34 -15.04 -8.89
N ARG A 70 -8.98 -14.95 -10.05
CA ARG A 70 -9.77 -13.83 -10.58
C ARG A 70 -8.99 -12.56 -10.89
N HIS A 71 -8.14 -12.10 -9.97
CA HIS A 71 -7.35 -10.88 -10.11
C HIS A 71 -5.93 -11.08 -9.60
N VAL A 72 -4.99 -10.39 -10.22
CA VAL A 72 -3.61 -10.25 -9.75
C VAL A 72 -3.44 -8.84 -9.22
N VAL A 73 -2.89 -8.69 -8.04
CA VAL A 73 -2.44 -7.41 -7.47
C VAL A 73 -0.98 -7.57 -7.09
N LEU A 74 -0.12 -6.63 -7.52
CA LEU A 74 1.31 -6.65 -7.21
C LEU A 74 1.61 -5.75 -6.00
N MET A 75 2.46 -6.26 -5.13
CA MET A 75 3.20 -5.53 -4.11
C MET A 75 4.66 -5.96 -4.17
N GLN A 76 5.51 -5.30 -3.38
CA GLN A 76 6.93 -5.67 -3.27
C GLN A 76 7.35 -5.89 -1.83
N MET A 77 8.29 -6.81 -1.64
CA MET A 77 9.07 -6.95 -0.42
C MET A 77 10.23 -5.95 -0.48
N ARG A 78 10.28 -5.02 0.45
CA ARG A 78 11.29 -3.99 0.55
C ARG A 78 12.52 -4.49 1.31
N PHE A 79 13.65 -3.77 1.17
CA PHE A 79 14.92 -4.04 1.89
C PHE A 79 14.74 -4.07 3.42
N ASP A 80 13.76 -3.34 3.97
CA ASP A 80 13.46 -3.31 5.40
C ASP A 80 12.56 -4.46 5.88
N GLY A 81 12.23 -5.41 4.98
CA GLY A 81 11.38 -6.56 5.26
C GLY A 81 9.89 -6.24 5.31
N LEU A 82 9.49 -5.04 4.96
CA LEU A 82 8.09 -4.62 4.92
C LEU A 82 7.49 -4.80 3.52
N LEU A 83 6.19 -5.05 3.46
CA LEU A 83 5.44 -5.04 2.22
C LEU A 83 5.03 -3.61 1.86
N GLY A 84 5.23 -3.22 0.60
CA GLY A 84 4.86 -1.92 0.05
C GLY A 84 4.35 -2.02 -1.37
N PHE A 85 3.83 -0.92 -1.89
CA PHE A 85 3.58 -0.75 -3.31
C PHE A 85 4.81 -0.16 -3.99
N PRO A 86 5.07 -0.48 -5.26
CA PRO A 86 6.15 0.13 -6.02
C PRO A 86 5.97 1.64 -6.14
N GLY A 87 7.11 2.33 -6.17
CA GLY A 87 7.22 3.78 -6.20
C GLY A 87 8.08 4.33 -5.05
N GLY A 88 8.34 5.64 -5.08
CA GLY A 88 9.28 6.27 -4.17
C GLY A 88 9.11 7.78 -4.03
N LEU A 89 10.21 8.45 -3.71
CA LEU A 89 10.22 9.88 -3.47
C LEU A 89 10.17 10.66 -4.79
N VAL A 90 9.40 11.73 -4.77
CA VAL A 90 9.22 12.65 -5.90
C VAL A 90 9.52 14.07 -5.43
N GLU A 91 10.21 14.84 -6.26
CA GLU A 91 10.52 16.25 -6.00
C GLU A 91 9.64 17.17 -6.89
N PRO A 92 8.50 17.66 -6.39
CA PRO A 92 7.55 18.43 -7.20
C PRO A 92 8.07 19.77 -7.73
N SER A 93 9.26 20.21 -7.29
CA SER A 93 9.95 21.40 -7.83
C SER A 93 10.67 21.10 -9.15
N GLU A 94 10.96 19.85 -9.47
CA GLU A 94 11.76 19.41 -10.61
C GLU A 94 10.97 18.53 -11.59
N GLU A 95 9.98 17.79 -11.11
CA GLU A 95 9.18 16.84 -11.90
C GLU A 95 7.72 16.84 -11.45
N THR A 96 6.80 16.41 -12.29
CA THR A 96 5.42 16.13 -11.86
C THR A 96 5.37 14.86 -11.02
N LEU A 97 4.30 14.68 -10.23
CA LEU A 97 4.13 13.48 -9.41
C LEU A 97 4.13 12.20 -10.26
N GLU A 98 3.55 12.27 -11.45
CA GLU A 98 3.42 11.17 -12.39
C GLU A 98 4.75 10.86 -13.12
N GLU A 99 5.54 11.88 -13.45
CA GLU A 99 6.90 11.71 -14.01
C GLU A 99 7.82 11.05 -12.97
N GLY A 100 7.84 11.58 -11.74
CA GLY A 100 8.62 10.99 -10.66
C GLY A 100 8.21 9.56 -10.35
N LEU A 101 6.91 9.27 -10.28
CA LEU A 101 6.43 7.91 -10.11
C LEU A 101 6.88 6.99 -11.27
N THR A 102 6.79 7.45 -12.51
CA THR A 102 7.21 6.66 -13.69
C THR A 102 8.71 6.36 -13.65
N ARG A 103 9.54 7.31 -13.21
CA ARG A 103 10.98 7.12 -13.01
C ARG A 103 11.27 6.05 -11.94
N GLU A 104 10.65 6.17 -10.76
CA GLU A 104 10.78 5.19 -9.67
C GLU A 104 10.34 3.78 -10.12
N LEU A 105 9.24 3.69 -10.88
CA LEU A 105 8.78 2.40 -11.41
C LEU A 105 9.78 1.79 -12.39
N LEU A 106 10.47 2.58 -13.19
CA LEU A 106 11.50 2.07 -14.08
C LEU A 106 12.69 1.51 -13.28
N GLU A 107 13.08 2.15 -12.21
CA GLU A 107 14.19 1.72 -11.34
C GLU A 107 13.84 0.42 -10.59
N GLU A 108 12.64 0.34 -10.00
CA GLU A 108 12.17 -0.78 -9.18
C GLU A 108 11.63 -1.97 -9.98
N LEU A 109 10.97 -1.72 -11.12
CA LEU A 109 10.31 -2.76 -11.94
C LEU A 109 11.08 -3.11 -13.22
N GLY A 110 12.07 -2.31 -13.62
CA GLY A 110 12.88 -2.56 -14.80
C GLY A 110 12.15 -2.38 -16.13
N VAL A 111 10.92 -1.88 -16.13
CA VAL A 111 10.09 -1.60 -17.30
C VAL A 111 9.29 -0.33 -17.08
N ALA A 112 9.13 0.47 -18.14
CA ALA A 112 8.33 1.68 -18.04
C ALA A 112 6.84 1.35 -17.90
N VAL A 113 6.25 1.79 -16.80
CA VAL A 113 4.80 1.73 -16.57
C VAL A 113 4.27 3.16 -16.55
N PRO A 114 3.70 3.66 -17.65
CA PRO A 114 3.21 5.03 -17.70
C PRO A 114 2.01 5.19 -16.75
N VAL A 115 2.13 6.13 -15.83
CA VAL A 115 1.08 6.51 -14.87
C VAL A 115 0.58 7.90 -15.23
N SER A 116 -0.72 8.12 -15.12
CA SER A 116 -1.36 9.40 -15.43
C SER A 116 -2.16 9.93 -14.23
N ILE A 117 -2.61 11.17 -14.32
CA ILE A 117 -3.42 11.81 -13.27
C ILE A 117 -4.75 11.07 -13.04
N GLU A 118 -5.29 10.41 -14.05
CA GLU A 118 -6.53 9.62 -13.98
C GLU A 118 -6.37 8.39 -13.09
N ASP A 119 -5.14 7.89 -12.94
CA ASP A 119 -4.81 6.77 -12.06
C ASP A 119 -4.73 7.19 -10.58
N HIS A 120 -4.72 8.51 -10.27
CA HIS A 120 -4.62 9.02 -8.90
C HIS A 120 -5.89 8.73 -8.09
N VAL A 121 -5.73 8.16 -6.90
CA VAL A 121 -6.83 7.76 -6.01
C VAL A 121 -6.96 8.67 -4.80
N ALA A 122 -5.85 8.95 -4.13
CA ALA A 122 -5.86 9.71 -2.89
C ALA A 122 -4.47 10.26 -2.54
N SER A 123 -4.47 11.39 -1.82
CA SER A 123 -3.29 11.91 -1.13
C SER A 123 -3.54 11.94 0.38
N SER A 124 -2.50 11.69 1.17
CA SER A 124 -2.59 11.67 2.63
C SER A 124 -1.23 11.89 3.28
N PHE A 125 -1.21 12.35 4.52
CA PHE A 125 0.04 12.33 5.28
C PHE A 125 0.42 10.90 5.69
N ALA A 126 1.71 10.59 5.61
CA ALA A 126 2.23 9.37 6.20
C ALA A 126 2.03 9.40 7.73
N PRO A 127 1.84 8.23 8.37
CA PRO A 127 1.82 8.14 9.82
C PRO A 127 3.07 8.78 10.43
N SER A 128 2.88 9.64 11.42
CA SER A 128 3.99 10.33 12.09
C SER A 128 4.93 9.33 12.75
N ARG A 129 6.23 9.48 12.51
CA ARG A 129 7.26 8.73 13.23
C ARG A 129 7.74 9.56 14.41
N PRO A 130 7.88 9.00 15.61
CA PRO A 130 8.47 9.70 16.75
C PRO A 130 9.86 10.25 16.37
N GLY A 131 10.08 11.56 16.59
CA GLY A 131 11.37 12.21 16.32
C GLY A 131 11.58 12.71 14.89
N SER A 132 10.64 12.51 13.95
CA SER A 132 10.73 13.09 12.61
C SER A 132 10.10 14.48 12.58
N SER A 133 10.88 15.50 12.17
CA SER A 133 10.39 16.86 11.94
C SER A 133 9.84 17.07 10.52
N SER A 134 10.16 16.19 9.56
CA SER A 134 9.68 16.28 8.19
C SER A 134 8.37 15.51 8.00
N ARG A 135 7.36 16.18 7.45
CA ARG A 135 6.11 15.56 7.04
C ARG A 135 6.30 14.92 5.67
N LEU A 136 5.79 13.69 5.51
CA LEU A 136 5.77 13.00 4.23
C LEU A 136 4.33 12.94 3.72
N MET A 137 4.13 13.49 2.53
CA MET A 137 2.87 13.38 1.77
C MET A 137 2.94 12.16 0.87
N LEU A 138 1.94 11.30 0.96
CA LEU A 138 1.81 10.09 0.16
C LEU A 138 0.72 10.31 -0.90
N HIS A 139 1.06 10.08 -2.16
CA HIS A 139 0.15 10.05 -3.29
C HIS A 139 -0.01 8.60 -3.74
N PHE A 140 -1.24 8.15 -3.84
CA PHE A 140 -1.54 6.77 -4.17
C PHE A 140 -2.30 6.67 -5.48
N TYR A 141 -1.80 5.81 -6.36
CA TYR A 141 -2.31 5.56 -7.69
C TYR A 141 -2.77 4.10 -7.79
N VAL A 142 -3.71 3.85 -8.70
CA VAL A 142 -4.19 2.50 -9.01
C VAL A 142 -4.27 2.38 -10.52
N LYS A 143 -3.57 1.40 -11.07
CA LYS A 143 -3.52 1.17 -12.51
C LYS A 143 -3.92 -0.25 -12.88
N LYS A 144 -4.97 -0.36 -13.70
CA LYS A 144 -5.34 -1.64 -14.33
C LYS A 144 -4.43 -1.86 -15.53
N MET A 145 -3.94 -3.09 -15.66
CA MET A 145 -3.14 -3.57 -16.77
C MET A 145 -3.76 -4.82 -17.37
N GLU A 146 -3.35 -5.18 -18.58
CA GLU A 146 -3.59 -6.54 -19.10
C GLU A 146 -2.71 -7.55 -18.36
N GLU A 147 -3.12 -8.83 -18.33
CA GLU A 147 -2.37 -9.87 -17.60
C GLU A 147 -0.94 -10.03 -18.15
N GLU A 148 -0.76 -9.89 -19.47
CA GLU A 148 0.55 -9.93 -20.13
C GLU A 148 1.48 -8.82 -19.63
N GLY A 149 0.95 -7.62 -19.39
CA GLY A 149 1.71 -6.50 -18.82
C GLY A 149 2.16 -6.78 -17.38
N ILE A 150 1.32 -7.42 -16.56
CA ILE A 150 1.73 -7.87 -15.22
C ILE A 150 2.86 -8.89 -15.29
N LEU A 151 2.77 -9.85 -16.23
CA LEU A 151 3.83 -10.85 -16.42
C LEU A 151 5.14 -10.22 -16.92
N GLU A 152 5.07 -9.19 -17.74
CA GLU A 152 6.23 -8.42 -18.19
C GLU A 152 6.90 -7.70 -17.02
N VAL A 153 6.12 -7.01 -16.17
CA VAL A 153 6.61 -6.36 -14.94
C VAL A 153 7.33 -7.37 -14.05
N GLU A 154 6.71 -8.50 -13.73
CA GLU A 154 7.32 -9.53 -12.87
C GLU A 154 8.64 -10.06 -13.43
N LYS A 155 8.72 -10.24 -14.74
CA LYS A 155 9.92 -10.72 -15.43
C LYS A 155 11.01 -9.65 -15.46
N ALA A 156 10.66 -8.41 -15.76
CA ALA A 156 11.59 -7.29 -15.81
C ALA A 156 12.15 -6.98 -14.40
N ALA A 157 11.31 -7.03 -13.37
CA ALA A 157 11.70 -6.75 -11.99
C ALA A 157 12.84 -7.64 -11.46
N VAL A 158 13.05 -8.83 -12.02
CA VAL A 158 14.16 -9.71 -11.62
C VAL A 158 15.32 -9.71 -12.62
N SER A 159 15.15 -9.14 -13.81
CA SER A 159 16.15 -9.23 -14.89
C SER A 159 16.77 -7.90 -15.28
N THR A 160 16.04 -6.80 -15.15
CA THR A 160 16.46 -5.48 -15.64
C THR A 160 16.30 -4.35 -14.63
N ALA A 161 15.55 -4.55 -13.54
CA ALA A 161 15.37 -3.54 -12.50
C ALA A 161 16.70 -3.25 -11.78
N VAL A 162 17.03 -1.97 -11.67
CA VAL A 162 18.27 -1.50 -11.03
C VAL A 162 18.27 -1.78 -9.53
N ASP A 163 17.10 -1.66 -8.90
CA ASP A 163 16.95 -1.78 -7.44
C ASP A 163 16.71 -3.21 -6.97
N HIS A 164 16.66 -4.18 -7.90
CA HIS A 164 16.50 -5.59 -7.52
C HIS A 164 17.65 -6.10 -6.65
N GLY A 165 17.33 -6.62 -5.47
CA GLY A 165 18.31 -7.08 -4.49
C GLY A 165 18.95 -5.96 -3.66
N LEU A 166 18.58 -4.69 -3.90
CA LEU A 166 19.02 -3.51 -3.16
C LEU A 166 17.86 -2.93 -2.34
N GLU A 167 16.97 -2.17 -2.98
CA GLU A 167 15.79 -1.60 -2.33
C GLU A 167 14.57 -2.53 -2.42
N VAL A 168 14.48 -3.33 -3.47
CA VAL A 168 13.40 -4.29 -3.74
C VAL A 168 13.94 -5.73 -3.65
N MET A 169 13.50 -6.47 -2.64
CA MET A 169 13.88 -7.89 -2.45
C MET A 169 13.09 -8.83 -3.37
N GLY A 170 12.01 -8.36 -3.96
CA GLY A 170 11.22 -9.10 -4.94
C GLY A 170 9.78 -8.67 -5.00
N MET A 171 9.14 -8.93 -6.15
CA MET A 171 7.71 -8.73 -6.34
C MET A 171 6.91 -9.87 -5.73
N VAL A 172 5.74 -9.55 -5.19
CA VAL A 172 4.80 -10.53 -4.61
C VAL A 172 3.40 -10.31 -5.14
N ARG A 173 2.71 -11.39 -5.54
CA ARG A 173 1.28 -11.36 -5.83
C ARG A 173 0.49 -11.45 -4.54
N VAL A 174 -0.45 -10.52 -4.33
CA VAL A 174 -1.39 -10.58 -3.21
C VAL A 174 -2.34 -11.77 -3.42
N PRO A 175 -2.38 -12.75 -2.51
CA PRO A 175 -3.26 -13.92 -2.67
C PRO A 175 -4.71 -13.54 -2.36
N LEU A 176 -5.49 -13.18 -3.38
CA LEU A 176 -6.89 -12.75 -3.26
C LEU A 176 -7.86 -13.94 -3.10
N TYR A 177 -7.46 -14.97 -2.40
CA TYR A 177 -8.25 -16.15 -2.06
C TYR A 177 -8.06 -16.53 -0.60
N THR A 178 -8.98 -17.31 -0.07
CA THR A 178 -8.87 -17.90 1.27
C THR A 178 -9.03 -19.41 1.15
N THR A 179 -8.07 -20.16 1.66
CA THR A 179 -8.16 -21.64 1.75
C THR A 179 -8.97 -22.08 2.97
N LYS A 180 -9.35 -23.35 3.02
CA LYS A 180 -10.10 -23.93 4.17
C LYS A 180 -9.39 -23.77 5.52
N SER A 181 -8.05 -23.65 5.52
CA SER A 181 -7.22 -23.45 6.71
C SER A 181 -6.85 -21.97 6.96
N ASP A 182 -7.62 -21.04 6.43
CA ASP A 182 -7.34 -19.59 6.49
C ASP A 182 -6.00 -19.19 5.88
N GLY A 183 -5.47 -19.97 4.92
CA GLY A 183 -4.34 -19.57 4.09
C GLY A 183 -4.73 -18.56 3.01
N GLY A 184 -3.77 -17.90 2.39
CA GLY A 184 -3.98 -16.88 1.37
C GLY A 184 -4.13 -15.49 1.98
N LEU A 185 -5.18 -14.75 1.61
CA LEU A 185 -5.36 -13.34 2.00
C LEU A 185 -5.30 -13.10 3.52
N PRO A 186 -5.88 -13.95 4.40
CA PRO A 186 -5.75 -13.79 5.85
C PRO A 186 -4.30 -13.80 6.33
N PHE A 187 -3.49 -14.72 5.80
CA PHE A 187 -2.08 -14.83 6.14
C PHE A 187 -1.29 -13.63 5.58
N PHE A 188 -1.54 -13.26 4.33
CA PHE A 188 -0.91 -12.11 3.71
C PHE A 188 -1.15 -10.83 4.51
N LEU A 189 -2.38 -10.56 4.93
CA LEU A 189 -2.73 -9.38 5.73
C LEU A 189 -2.12 -9.38 7.15
N SER A 190 -1.56 -10.50 7.63
CA SER A 190 -0.85 -10.56 8.91
C SER A 190 0.61 -10.12 8.83
N HIS A 191 1.20 -9.97 7.63
CA HIS A 191 2.54 -9.46 7.46
C HIS A 191 2.66 -7.99 7.88
N SER A 192 3.90 -7.52 8.01
CA SER A 192 4.20 -6.11 8.26
C SER A 192 4.18 -5.31 6.96
N PHE A 193 3.58 -4.12 6.97
CA PHE A 193 3.45 -3.22 5.83
C PHE A 193 4.10 -1.88 6.16
N ILE A 194 4.68 -1.24 5.15
CA ILE A 194 5.19 0.12 5.30
C ILE A 194 4.03 1.12 5.41
N GLY A 195 4.12 2.04 6.36
CA GLY A 195 3.21 3.17 6.47
C GLY A 195 1.72 2.77 6.46
N ASN A 196 0.99 3.28 5.48
CA ASN A 196 -0.44 3.04 5.26
C ASN A 196 -0.74 2.02 4.14
N ALA A 197 0.27 1.31 3.60
CA ALA A 197 0.10 0.41 2.45
C ALA A 197 -0.96 -0.68 2.66
N ARG A 198 -1.11 -1.22 3.89
CA ARG A 198 -2.20 -2.17 4.21
C ARG A 198 -3.57 -1.52 4.05
N SER A 199 -3.75 -0.30 4.53
CA SER A 199 -5.03 0.43 4.42
C SER A 199 -5.34 0.78 2.97
N GLN A 200 -4.33 1.18 2.19
CA GLN A 200 -4.44 1.43 0.76
C GLN A 200 -4.84 0.17 0.00
N LEU A 201 -4.23 -0.99 0.30
CA LEU A 201 -4.63 -2.28 -0.27
C LEU A 201 -6.10 -2.59 0.03
N VAL A 202 -6.49 -2.57 1.30
CA VAL A 202 -7.85 -2.90 1.75
C VAL A 202 -8.90 -1.99 1.11
N ASP A 203 -8.65 -0.69 1.08
CA ASP A 203 -9.55 0.30 0.47
C ASP A 203 -9.68 0.06 -1.05
N SER A 204 -8.57 -0.18 -1.75
CA SER A 204 -8.58 -0.46 -3.19
C SER A 204 -9.30 -1.76 -3.53
N LEU A 205 -9.08 -2.83 -2.76
CA LEU A 205 -9.80 -4.10 -2.96
C LEU A 205 -11.31 -3.94 -2.84
N LEU A 206 -11.79 -3.08 -1.93
CA LEU A 206 -13.21 -2.78 -1.76
C LEU A 206 -13.75 -1.89 -2.88
N ARG A 207 -13.07 -0.79 -3.20
CA ARG A 207 -13.50 0.19 -4.22
C ARG A 207 -13.58 -0.41 -5.61
N LEU A 208 -12.64 -1.30 -5.93
CA LEU A 208 -12.57 -1.97 -7.23
C LEU A 208 -13.37 -3.27 -7.28
N HIS A 209 -14.02 -3.64 -6.16
CA HIS A 209 -14.78 -4.89 -6.04
C HIS A 209 -13.96 -6.16 -6.35
N LEU A 210 -12.64 -6.13 -6.09
CA LEU A 210 -11.76 -7.28 -6.35
C LEU A 210 -11.98 -8.40 -5.30
N VAL A 211 -12.42 -8.03 -4.10
CA VAL A 211 -12.80 -8.94 -3.02
C VAL A 211 -14.11 -8.44 -2.40
N SER A 212 -15.02 -9.34 -2.07
CA SER A 212 -16.26 -8.93 -1.42
C SER A 212 -16.02 -8.37 0.00
N PRO A 213 -16.84 -7.42 0.49
CA PRO A 213 -16.71 -6.88 1.84
C PRO A 213 -16.77 -7.97 2.93
N GLN A 214 -17.51 -9.04 2.68
CA GLN A 214 -17.64 -10.17 3.62
C GLN A 214 -16.35 -10.99 3.68
N GLU A 215 -15.76 -11.35 2.54
CA GLU A 215 -14.50 -12.07 2.45
C GLU A 215 -13.36 -11.27 3.07
N LEU A 216 -13.28 -9.96 2.76
CA LEU A 216 -12.25 -9.09 3.30
C LEU A 216 -12.36 -8.92 4.83
N ARG A 217 -13.60 -8.79 5.34
CA ARG A 217 -13.84 -8.75 6.80
C ARG A 217 -13.41 -10.05 7.48
N HIS A 218 -13.71 -11.19 6.87
CA HIS A 218 -13.25 -12.50 7.36
C HIS A 218 -11.72 -12.56 7.37
N ALA A 219 -11.07 -12.19 6.28
CA ALA A 219 -9.61 -12.19 6.15
C ALA A 219 -8.93 -11.30 7.21
N LEU A 220 -9.45 -10.08 7.44
CA LEU A 220 -8.92 -9.17 8.46
C LEU A 220 -9.07 -9.72 9.90
N ARG A 221 -10.21 -10.33 10.22
CA ARG A 221 -10.40 -10.98 11.53
C ARG A 221 -9.48 -12.18 11.73
N SER A 222 -9.30 -12.96 10.69
CA SER A 222 -8.41 -14.12 10.73
C SER A 222 -6.93 -13.70 10.82
N SER A 223 -6.53 -12.63 10.14
CA SER A 223 -5.16 -12.10 10.19
C SER A 223 -4.72 -11.71 11.61
N GLN A 224 -5.64 -11.20 12.44
CA GLN A 224 -5.34 -10.88 13.85
C GLN A 224 -4.94 -12.13 14.66
N ARG A 225 -5.60 -13.27 14.41
CA ARG A 225 -5.24 -14.55 15.06
C ARG A 225 -3.89 -15.07 14.59
N LYS A 226 -3.61 -14.94 13.28
CA LYS A 226 -2.33 -15.37 12.70
C LYS A 226 -1.13 -14.59 13.27
N HIS A 227 -1.30 -13.32 13.57
CA HIS A 227 -0.27 -12.52 14.25
C HIS A 227 0.13 -13.12 15.61
N SER A 228 -0.83 -13.62 16.38
CA SER A 228 -0.58 -14.28 17.67
C SER A 228 0.09 -15.65 17.52
N GLU A 229 -0.22 -16.39 16.46
CA GLU A 229 0.44 -17.66 16.12
C GLU A 229 1.91 -17.44 15.77
N ALA A 230 2.21 -16.47 14.90
CA ALA A 230 3.56 -16.10 14.51
C ALA A 230 4.43 -15.67 15.70
N ALA A 231 3.86 -14.97 16.69
CA ALA A 231 4.59 -14.60 17.90
C ALA A 231 4.97 -15.79 18.79
N ARG A 232 4.19 -16.89 18.75
CA ARG A 232 4.55 -18.14 19.46
C ARG A 232 5.66 -18.90 18.76
N ASP A 233 5.58 -18.98 17.43
CA ASP A 233 6.58 -19.61 16.60
C ASP A 233 7.94 -18.91 16.72
N LEU A 234 7.93 -17.56 16.72
CA LEU A 234 9.13 -16.76 16.95
C LEU A 234 9.77 -17.02 18.33
N ARG A 235 8.97 -17.24 19.38
CA ARG A 235 9.51 -17.58 20.70
C ARG A 235 10.19 -18.94 20.69
N ALA A 236 9.58 -19.96 20.06
CA ALA A 236 10.21 -21.26 19.91
C ALA A 236 11.52 -21.17 19.11
N ALA A 237 11.59 -20.33 18.07
CA ALA A 237 12.81 -20.10 17.33
C ALA A 237 13.91 -19.40 18.16
N LEU A 238 13.55 -18.49 19.07
CA LEU A 238 14.50 -17.86 19.99
C LEU A 238 15.19 -18.88 20.91
N GLU A 239 14.46 -19.86 21.41
CA GLU A 239 15.03 -20.93 22.26
C GLU A 239 16.15 -21.70 21.55
N LEU A 240 16.11 -21.82 20.22
CA LEU A 240 17.18 -22.45 19.44
C LEU A 240 18.49 -21.64 19.44
N THR A 241 18.42 -20.34 19.69
CA THR A 241 19.62 -19.47 19.76
C THR A 241 20.29 -19.52 21.14
N GLU A 242 19.55 -19.91 22.16
CA GLU A 242 19.99 -19.99 23.56
C GLU A 242 20.50 -21.40 23.92
N ALA A 243 20.14 -22.42 23.13
CA ALA A 243 20.62 -23.78 23.34
C ALA A 243 22.15 -23.90 23.09
N PRO A 244 22.91 -24.52 24.00
CA PRO A 244 24.34 -24.72 23.79
C PRO A 244 24.57 -25.56 22.52
N ARG A 245 25.29 -24.98 21.55
CA ARG A 245 25.67 -25.71 20.33
C ARG A 245 26.66 -26.80 20.72
N ARG A 246 26.28 -28.07 20.58
CA ARG A 246 27.15 -29.21 20.72
C ARG A 246 28.12 -29.35 19.56
#